data_d708d073385ac24c88a377326cd7de60
#
_entry.id   d708d073385ac24c88a377326cd7de60
#
_cell.length_a   1.000
_cell.length_b   1.000
_cell.length_c   1.000
_cell.angle_alpha   90.00
_cell.angle_beta   90.00
_cell.angle_gamma   90.00
#
_symmetry.space_group_name_H-M   'P 1'
#
loop_
_entity.id
_entity.type
_entity.pdbx_description
1 polymer ?
#
loop_
_entity_poly.entity_id
_entity_poly.type
_entity_poly.pdbx_seq_one_letter_code
_entity_poly.pdbx_strand_id
1 'polypeptide(L)'
;MLVASSGARRARAPMLCHVCPGPLPLGAIMRVAPGVYCSSPAYTALRCSRGRSVPEILILLLELLGSYSLPPEATFPIAWGGVWPDEVERKSVEQIHYPSEPVATIKELQAMARYAKSSEYANFRTAVRLAATGSRSPAESIMYGMLAPPLRFGAFGISSLKGGMLLNHRIDFDTTSLHMASGVPYAVCDAYIPAAHIDTEYNGVGHEEENRRIHDGQRNNGLKGMGVTVLVINRDQMRDIVALEAIARSIHKAAGGLLRYRYSGVRQRQTAWLNGLRAGSGLPPA
;
A
#
# COMPACT_ATOMS: atom_id res chain seq x y z
N MET A 1 13.34 -22.91 -3.86
CA MET A 1 12.71 -24.21 -3.55
C MET A 1 12.78 -24.44 -2.04
N LEU A 2 11.69 -24.93 -1.43
CA LEU A 2 11.68 -25.34 -0.02
C LEU A 2 12.01 -26.82 0.10
N VAL A 3 12.88 -27.17 1.04
CA VAL A 3 13.24 -28.56 1.33
C VAL A 3 13.21 -28.79 2.86
N ALA A 4 12.89 -30.03 3.27
CA ALA A 4 12.69 -30.37 4.67
C ALA A 4 14.01 -30.49 5.46
N SER A 5 15.11 -30.80 4.82
CA SER A 5 16.42 -30.99 5.46
C SER A 5 17.58 -30.46 4.61
N SER A 6 18.71 -30.23 5.24
CA SER A 6 19.94 -29.82 4.55
C SER A 6 20.42 -30.89 3.55
N GLY A 7 20.25 -32.18 3.85
CA GLY A 7 20.58 -33.28 2.94
C GLY A 7 19.72 -33.34 1.67
N ALA A 8 18.55 -32.71 1.68
CA ALA A 8 17.69 -32.58 0.48
C ALA A 8 18.05 -31.36 -0.38
N ARG A 9 19.01 -30.52 0.05
CA ARG A 9 19.50 -29.41 -0.77
C ARG A 9 20.20 -29.91 -2.01
N ARG A 10 19.80 -29.39 -3.16
CA ARG A 10 20.50 -29.57 -4.43
C ARG A 10 20.89 -28.21 -4.96
N ALA A 11 22.18 -27.95 -5.08
CA ALA A 11 22.68 -26.76 -5.75
C ALA A 11 22.54 -26.97 -7.26
N ARG A 12 21.62 -26.27 -7.89
CA ARG A 12 21.47 -26.27 -9.35
C ARG A 12 21.11 -24.84 -9.76
N ALA A 13 22.02 -24.19 -10.43
CA ALA A 13 21.69 -22.87 -10.98
C ALA A 13 20.50 -23.00 -11.97
N PRO A 14 19.49 -22.11 -11.90
CA PRO A 14 19.35 -20.91 -11.08
C PRO A 14 18.56 -21.09 -9.75
N MET A 15 18.52 -22.30 -9.19
CA MET A 15 17.64 -22.64 -8.06
C MET A 15 18.31 -22.44 -6.70
N LEU A 16 17.73 -21.60 -5.85
CA LEU A 16 18.06 -21.49 -4.42
C LEU A 16 17.18 -22.42 -3.59
N CYS A 17 17.80 -23.29 -2.79
CA CYS A 17 17.09 -24.16 -1.87
C CYS A 17 17.10 -23.59 -0.45
N HIS A 18 15.92 -23.39 0.12
CA HIS A 18 15.74 -22.99 1.52
C HIS A 18 15.29 -24.19 2.36
N VAL A 19 16.01 -24.48 3.43
CA VAL A 19 15.61 -25.53 4.38
C VAL A 19 14.50 -24.99 5.28
N CYS A 20 13.42 -25.75 5.41
CA CYS A 20 12.30 -25.48 6.30
C CYS A 20 12.09 -26.72 7.19
N PRO A 21 12.83 -26.83 8.35
CA PRO A 21 12.86 -28.06 9.14
C PRO A 21 11.62 -28.26 10.04
N GLY A 22 10.76 -27.24 10.16
CA GLY A 22 9.55 -27.31 11.00
C GLY A 22 8.27 -27.61 10.20
N PRO A 23 7.16 -27.89 10.90
CA PRO A 23 5.86 -28.03 10.26
C PRO A 23 5.48 -26.72 9.60
N LEU A 24 4.94 -26.82 8.39
CA LEU A 24 4.41 -25.65 7.67
C LEU A 24 3.02 -25.29 8.21
N PRO A 25 2.67 -23.99 8.28
CA PRO A 25 1.32 -23.61 8.65
C PRO A 25 0.31 -24.07 7.61
N LEU A 26 -0.92 -24.25 8.04
CA LEU A 26 -2.02 -24.51 7.11
C LEU A 26 -2.12 -23.38 6.08
N GLY A 27 -2.25 -23.73 4.80
CA GLY A 27 -2.27 -22.77 3.70
C GLY A 27 -0.89 -22.23 3.28
N ALA A 28 0.22 -22.76 3.80
CA ALA A 28 1.56 -22.35 3.38
C ALA A 28 1.91 -22.79 1.96
N ILE A 29 1.36 -23.92 1.52
CA ILE A 29 1.61 -24.52 0.20
C ILE A 29 0.31 -24.57 -0.58
N MET A 30 0.38 -24.21 -1.84
CA MET A 30 -0.72 -24.32 -2.80
C MET A 30 -0.32 -25.18 -4.00
N ARG A 31 -1.29 -25.90 -4.54
CA ARG A 31 -1.11 -26.65 -5.79
C ARG A 31 -1.42 -25.72 -6.97
N VAL A 32 -0.49 -25.59 -7.89
CA VAL A 32 -0.64 -24.77 -9.10
C VAL A 32 -0.92 -25.58 -10.36
N ALA A 33 -0.51 -26.86 -10.36
CA ALA A 33 -0.81 -27.81 -11.42
C ALA A 33 -0.73 -29.25 -10.86
N PRO A 34 -1.15 -30.27 -11.59
CA PRO A 34 -0.97 -31.67 -11.17
C PRO A 34 0.50 -31.96 -10.84
N GLY A 35 0.78 -32.34 -9.58
CA GLY A 35 2.14 -32.64 -9.10
C GLY A 35 3.04 -31.40 -8.87
N VAL A 36 2.55 -30.17 -9.14
CA VAL A 36 3.33 -28.94 -8.97
C VAL A 36 2.77 -28.13 -7.81
N TYR A 37 3.62 -27.81 -6.85
CA TYR A 37 3.28 -27.05 -5.65
C TYR A 37 4.21 -25.85 -5.49
N CYS A 38 3.68 -24.76 -4.96
CA CYS A 38 4.48 -23.59 -4.57
C CYS A 38 4.05 -23.09 -3.18
N SER A 39 4.85 -22.19 -2.61
CA SER A 39 4.43 -21.44 -1.43
C SER A 39 3.26 -20.53 -1.77
N SER A 40 2.29 -20.43 -0.86
CA SER A 40 1.22 -19.44 -1.02
C SER A 40 1.77 -18.03 -0.94
N PRO A 41 1.10 -17.02 -1.54
CA PRO A 41 1.50 -15.61 -1.45
C PRO A 41 1.67 -15.14 0.00
N ALA A 42 0.74 -15.51 0.88
CA ALA A 42 0.81 -15.14 2.30
C ALA A 42 2.02 -15.75 3.02
N TYR A 43 2.36 -17.02 2.74
CA TYR A 43 3.55 -17.65 3.31
C TYR A 43 4.84 -17.09 2.69
N THR A 44 4.83 -16.78 1.40
CA THR A 44 5.94 -16.11 0.72
C THR A 44 6.20 -14.75 1.35
N ALA A 45 5.16 -13.94 1.57
CA ALA A 45 5.28 -12.64 2.24
C ALA A 45 5.90 -12.79 3.66
N LEU A 46 5.46 -13.78 4.44
CA LEU A 46 6.08 -14.08 5.73
C LEU A 46 7.58 -14.39 5.59
N ARG A 47 7.97 -15.19 4.63
CA ARG A 47 9.39 -15.56 4.43
C ARG A 47 10.23 -14.39 3.94
N CYS A 48 9.68 -13.57 3.04
CA CYS A 48 10.33 -12.37 2.50
C CYS A 48 10.44 -11.23 3.52
N SER A 49 9.66 -11.27 4.61
CA SER A 49 9.67 -10.22 5.62
C SER A 49 10.91 -10.24 6.55
N ARG A 50 11.70 -11.30 6.54
CA ARG A 50 12.89 -11.42 7.38
C ARG A 50 13.90 -10.33 7.05
N GLY A 51 14.37 -9.62 8.08
CA GLY A 51 15.33 -8.53 7.94
C GLY A 51 14.77 -7.23 7.36
N ARG A 52 13.49 -7.19 6.98
CA ARG A 52 12.84 -5.99 6.47
C ARG A 52 12.20 -5.15 7.57
N SER A 53 12.11 -3.85 7.34
CA SER A 53 11.40 -2.90 8.18
C SER A 53 9.87 -3.04 8.04
N VAL A 54 9.12 -2.52 9.01
CA VAL A 54 7.65 -2.53 8.96
C VAL A 54 7.09 -1.85 7.71
N PRO A 55 7.56 -0.65 7.28
CA PRO A 55 7.01 0.01 6.09
C PRO A 55 7.32 -0.74 4.80
N GLU A 56 8.50 -1.36 4.65
CA GLU A 56 8.79 -2.20 3.47
C GLU A 56 7.85 -3.40 3.39
N ILE A 57 7.59 -4.05 4.53
CA ILE A 57 6.66 -5.17 4.57
C ILE A 57 5.23 -4.69 4.30
N LEU A 58 4.85 -3.53 4.84
CA LEU A 58 3.51 -2.97 4.64
C LEU A 58 3.20 -2.77 3.16
N ILE A 59 4.13 -2.21 2.39
CA ILE A 59 3.97 -2.04 0.93
C ILE A 59 3.78 -3.39 0.24
N LEU A 60 4.61 -4.38 0.54
CA LEU A 60 4.44 -5.73 0.00
C LEU A 60 3.05 -6.31 0.30
N LEU A 61 2.54 -6.10 1.53
CA LEU A 61 1.21 -6.60 1.89
C LEU A 61 0.09 -5.82 1.19
N LEU A 62 0.23 -4.51 1.00
CA LEU A 62 -0.75 -3.69 0.26
C LEU A 62 -0.82 -4.08 -1.22
N GLU A 63 0.31 -4.44 -1.84
CA GLU A 63 0.36 -4.97 -3.20
C GLU A 63 -0.34 -6.34 -3.28
N LEU A 64 -0.04 -7.29 -2.38
CA LEU A 64 -0.68 -8.61 -2.38
C LEU A 64 -2.19 -8.58 -2.09
N LEU A 65 -2.65 -7.56 -1.37
CA LEU A 65 -4.07 -7.32 -1.03
C LEU A 65 -4.75 -6.36 -2.02
N GLY A 66 -3.98 -5.73 -2.89
CA GLY A 66 -4.42 -4.76 -3.87
C GLY A 66 -4.75 -5.40 -5.22
N SER A 67 -5.17 -4.56 -6.16
CA SER A 67 -5.47 -4.95 -7.53
C SER A 67 -4.46 -4.39 -8.53
N TYR A 68 -3.20 -4.37 -8.15
CA TYR A 68 -2.05 -4.03 -9.00
C TYR A 68 -0.85 -4.91 -8.66
N SER A 69 0.13 -4.97 -9.58
CA SER A 69 1.45 -5.53 -9.31
C SER A 69 2.53 -4.59 -9.84
N LEU A 70 3.67 -4.56 -9.16
CA LEU A 70 4.85 -3.85 -9.65
C LEU A 70 5.48 -4.63 -10.81
N PRO A 71 6.05 -3.95 -11.81
CA PRO A 71 6.84 -4.63 -12.84
C PRO A 71 8.04 -5.32 -12.19
N PRO A 72 8.48 -6.48 -12.71
CA PRO A 72 9.62 -7.21 -12.17
C PRO A 72 10.88 -6.35 -12.04
N GLU A 73 11.09 -5.45 -12.96
CA GLU A 73 12.22 -4.52 -13.02
C GLU A 73 12.24 -3.52 -11.85
N ALA A 74 11.11 -3.15 -11.32
CA ALA A 74 11.00 -2.23 -10.18
C ALA A 74 11.61 -2.77 -8.88
N THR A 75 11.75 -4.08 -8.77
CA THR A 75 12.29 -4.75 -7.57
C THR A 75 13.76 -5.10 -7.68
N PHE A 76 14.32 -5.10 -8.89
CA PHE A 76 15.70 -5.52 -9.17
C PHE A 76 16.80 -4.63 -8.57
N PRO A 77 16.73 -3.28 -8.60
CA PRO A 77 17.82 -2.44 -8.13
C PRO A 77 18.16 -2.63 -6.65
N ILE A 78 17.15 -2.93 -5.83
CA ILE A 78 17.33 -3.10 -4.37
C ILE A 78 17.97 -4.44 -4.04
N ALA A 79 17.60 -5.50 -4.77
CA ALA A 79 18.08 -6.87 -4.52
C ALA A 79 19.54 -7.08 -4.91
N TRP A 80 20.09 -6.25 -5.81
CA TRP A 80 21.37 -6.48 -6.45
C TRP A 80 22.42 -5.38 -6.21
N GLY A 81 22.15 -4.43 -5.30
CA GLY A 81 23.04 -3.28 -5.05
C GLY A 81 23.21 -2.36 -6.26
N GLY A 82 22.21 -2.39 -7.14
CA GLY A 82 22.31 -1.88 -8.48
C GLY A 82 22.21 -0.37 -8.63
N VAL A 83 22.64 0.08 -9.78
CA VAL A 83 22.49 1.45 -10.25
C VAL A 83 21.01 1.71 -10.49
N TRP A 84 20.48 2.78 -9.92
CA TRP A 84 19.13 3.23 -10.18
C TRP A 84 18.98 3.61 -11.66
N PRO A 85 17.86 3.25 -12.30
CA PRO A 85 17.54 3.75 -13.63
C PRO A 85 17.64 5.27 -13.69
N ASP A 86 17.97 5.83 -14.84
CA ASP A 86 17.95 7.27 -15.02
C ASP A 86 16.55 7.87 -14.75
N GLU A 87 16.44 9.20 -14.67
CA GLU A 87 15.20 9.87 -14.25
C GLU A 87 14.00 9.55 -15.16
N VAL A 88 14.23 9.26 -16.43
CA VAL A 88 13.18 8.92 -17.39
C VAL A 88 12.63 7.51 -17.11
N GLU A 89 13.51 6.55 -16.84
CA GLU A 89 13.11 5.19 -16.46
C GLU A 89 12.45 5.14 -15.08
N ARG A 90 12.92 5.99 -14.10
CA ARG A 90 12.27 6.13 -12.80
C ARG A 90 10.85 6.68 -12.90
N LYS A 91 10.61 7.64 -13.82
CA LYS A 91 9.25 8.17 -14.08
C LYS A 91 8.32 7.08 -14.61
N SER A 92 8.82 6.21 -15.48
CA SER A 92 8.04 5.09 -16.00
C SER A 92 7.70 4.06 -14.91
N VAL A 93 8.64 3.74 -14.01
CA VAL A 93 8.42 2.79 -12.90
C VAL A 93 7.36 3.29 -11.91
N GLU A 94 7.30 4.59 -11.61
CA GLU A 94 6.26 5.16 -10.75
C GLU A 94 4.86 5.11 -11.41
N GLN A 95 4.79 5.05 -12.72
CA GLN A 95 3.55 5.08 -13.50
C GLN A 95 3.11 3.71 -14.00
N ILE A 96 4.06 2.79 -14.20
CA ILE A 96 3.75 1.46 -14.71
C ILE A 96 3.35 0.56 -13.56
N HIS A 97 2.11 0.15 -13.56
CA HIS A 97 1.60 -0.95 -12.76
C HIS A 97 0.73 -1.84 -13.64
N TYR A 98 0.72 -3.12 -13.33
CA TYR A 98 -0.12 -4.07 -14.04
C TYR A 98 -1.38 -4.32 -13.23
N PRO A 99 -2.59 -4.15 -13.82
CA PRO A 99 -3.82 -4.60 -13.16
C PRO A 99 -3.71 -6.08 -12.80
N SER A 100 -4.03 -6.42 -11.59
CA SER A 100 -4.03 -7.81 -11.10
C SER A 100 -5.18 -8.01 -10.12
N GLU A 101 -5.60 -9.27 -9.95
CA GLU A 101 -6.47 -9.62 -8.84
C GLU A 101 -5.66 -9.74 -7.55
N PRO A 102 -6.25 -9.45 -6.37
CA PRO A 102 -5.61 -9.70 -5.09
C PRO A 102 -5.18 -11.16 -4.97
N VAL A 103 -3.90 -11.39 -4.69
CA VAL A 103 -3.34 -12.75 -4.61
C VAL A 103 -3.32 -13.32 -3.19
N ALA A 104 -3.65 -12.50 -2.19
CA ALA A 104 -3.81 -12.89 -0.80
C ALA A 104 -5.01 -12.18 -0.16
N THR A 105 -5.52 -12.76 0.91
CA THR A 105 -6.54 -12.15 1.76
C THR A 105 -5.96 -11.72 3.10
N ILE A 106 -6.57 -10.73 3.74
CA ILE A 106 -6.18 -10.32 5.10
C ILE A 106 -6.26 -11.47 6.11
N LYS A 107 -7.21 -12.40 5.92
CA LYS A 107 -7.37 -13.59 6.78
C LYS A 107 -6.16 -14.54 6.67
N GLU A 108 -5.67 -14.78 5.48
CA GLU A 108 -4.48 -15.61 5.23
C GLU A 108 -3.23 -14.97 5.83
N LEU A 109 -3.01 -13.66 5.62
CA LEU A 109 -1.91 -12.93 6.24
C LEU A 109 -1.98 -12.96 7.77
N GLN A 110 -3.17 -12.80 8.36
CA GLN A 110 -3.39 -12.94 9.80
C GLN A 110 -3.10 -14.37 10.30
N ALA A 111 -3.44 -15.40 9.52
CA ALA A 111 -3.09 -16.77 9.86
C ALA A 111 -1.58 -16.99 9.90
N MET A 112 -0.85 -16.45 8.90
CA MET A 112 0.62 -16.47 8.91
C MET A 112 1.22 -15.68 10.08
N ALA A 113 0.63 -14.52 10.42
CA ALA A 113 1.06 -13.73 11.57
C ALA A 113 0.86 -14.47 12.91
N ARG A 114 -0.21 -15.24 13.06
CA ARG A 114 -0.44 -16.11 14.25
C ARG A 114 0.55 -17.26 14.35
N TYR A 115 0.92 -17.85 13.21
CA TYR A 115 1.92 -18.90 13.14
C TYR A 115 3.32 -18.38 13.49
N ALA A 116 3.68 -17.22 13.00
CA ALA A 116 5.02 -16.62 13.11
C ALA A 116 5.28 -15.99 14.49
N LYS A 117 5.49 -16.82 15.53
CA LYS A 117 5.67 -16.36 16.92
C LYS A 117 7.06 -15.82 17.22
N SER A 118 8.09 -16.22 16.49
CA SER A 118 9.47 -15.78 16.68
C SER A 118 9.61 -14.26 16.57
N SER A 119 10.56 -13.68 17.29
CA SER A 119 10.90 -12.24 17.28
C SER A 119 11.33 -11.77 15.90
N GLU A 120 11.95 -12.62 15.09
CA GLU A 120 12.36 -12.30 13.72
C GLU A 120 11.19 -11.86 12.80
N TYR A 121 9.95 -12.27 13.16
CA TYR A 121 8.73 -11.90 12.43
C TYR A 121 7.89 -10.81 13.14
N ALA A 122 8.45 -10.11 14.12
CA ALA A 122 7.72 -9.04 14.82
C ALA A 122 7.26 -7.93 13.88
N ASN A 123 8.10 -7.55 12.92
CA ASN A 123 7.77 -6.55 11.90
C ASN A 123 6.65 -7.03 10.98
N PHE A 124 6.65 -8.30 10.58
CA PHE A 124 5.57 -8.88 9.79
C PHE A 124 4.23 -8.81 10.53
N ARG A 125 4.19 -9.25 11.79
CA ARG A 125 2.97 -9.17 12.62
C ARG A 125 2.47 -7.73 12.77
N THR A 126 3.38 -6.77 12.85
CA THR A 126 3.03 -5.36 12.91
C THR A 126 2.47 -4.87 11.58
N ALA A 127 3.13 -5.16 10.47
CA ALA A 127 2.66 -4.78 9.14
C ALA A 127 1.27 -5.38 8.80
N VAL A 128 1.02 -6.64 9.15
CA VAL A 128 -0.30 -7.27 8.97
C VAL A 128 -1.42 -6.54 9.72
N ARG A 129 -1.14 -5.99 10.91
CA ARG A 129 -2.12 -5.18 11.65
C ARG A 129 -2.38 -3.79 11.02
N LEU A 130 -1.46 -3.29 10.23
CA LEU A 130 -1.53 -1.99 9.56
C LEU A 130 -2.06 -2.10 8.13
N ALA A 131 -2.06 -3.29 7.55
CA ALA A 131 -2.45 -3.51 6.17
C ALA A 131 -3.95 -3.31 5.93
N ALA A 132 -4.28 -2.84 4.74
CA ALA A 132 -5.64 -2.68 4.22
C ALA A 132 -5.76 -3.33 2.85
N THR A 133 -6.98 -3.55 2.40
CA THR A 133 -7.31 -4.03 1.05
C THR A 133 -7.68 -2.87 0.15
N GLY A 134 -7.63 -3.08 -1.16
CA GLY A 134 -8.24 -2.19 -2.13
C GLY A 134 -7.29 -1.20 -2.81
N SER A 135 -5.99 -1.19 -2.49
CA SER A 135 -5.04 -0.35 -3.25
C SER A 135 -4.98 -0.78 -4.72
N ARG A 136 -4.94 0.19 -5.63
CA ARG A 136 -4.88 -0.04 -7.09
C ARG A 136 -3.58 0.45 -7.72
N SER A 137 -2.74 1.11 -6.93
CA SER A 137 -1.46 1.61 -7.42
C SER A 137 -0.40 1.69 -6.31
N PRO A 138 0.90 1.69 -6.67
CA PRO A 138 1.98 1.94 -5.72
C PRO A 138 1.83 3.28 -5.00
N ALA A 139 1.36 4.32 -5.68
CA ALA A 139 1.17 5.64 -5.12
C ALA A 139 0.08 5.66 -4.04
N GLU A 140 -1.06 5.02 -4.30
CA GLU A 140 -2.12 4.83 -3.29
C GLU A 140 -1.60 4.05 -2.07
N SER A 141 -0.78 3.01 -2.28
CA SER A 141 -0.16 2.25 -1.20
C SER A 141 0.77 3.11 -0.34
N ILE A 142 1.60 3.96 -0.95
CA ILE A 142 2.47 4.90 -0.22
C ILE A 142 1.62 5.95 0.51
N MET A 143 0.60 6.52 -0.15
CA MET A 143 -0.33 7.48 0.44
C MET A 143 -1.02 6.89 1.68
N TYR A 144 -1.59 5.70 1.56
CA TYR A 144 -2.16 4.98 2.69
C TYR A 144 -1.12 4.73 3.77
N GLY A 145 0.06 4.23 3.41
CA GLY A 145 1.16 3.94 4.32
C GLY A 145 1.66 5.16 5.09
N MET A 146 1.59 6.35 4.52
CA MET A 146 1.92 7.61 5.22
C MET A 146 0.77 8.15 6.06
N LEU A 147 -0.45 8.11 5.55
CA LEU A 147 -1.58 8.78 6.21
C LEU A 147 -2.24 7.91 7.29
N ALA A 148 -2.47 6.63 7.02
CA ALA A 148 -3.30 5.78 7.86
C ALA A 148 -2.63 5.27 9.14
N PRO A 149 -1.41 4.67 9.15
CA PRO A 149 -0.83 4.06 10.32
C PRO A 149 -0.62 5.03 11.50
N PRO A 150 -0.57 4.50 12.74
CA PRO A 150 -0.41 5.32 13.95
C PRO A 150 0.86 6.19 13.96
N LEU A 151 0.76 7.37 14.59
CA LEU A 151 1.84 8.34 14.75
C LEU A 151 3.16 7.75 15.26
N ARG A 152 3.11 6.76 16.18
CA ARG A 152 4.31 6.12 16.76
C ARG A 152 5.23 5.47 15.73
N PHE A 153 4.72 5.15 14.56
CA PHE A 153 5.51 4.58 13.46
C PHE A 153 6.15 5.66 12.56
N GLY A 154 5.68 6.90 12.63
CA GLY A 154 6.10 7.98 11.74
C GLY A 154 5.07 8.32 10.65
N ALA A 155 3.90 7.68 10.70
CA ALA A 155 2.76 8.03 9.85
C ALA A 155 1.84 9.06 10.54
N PHE A 156 0.68 9.39 9.96
CA PHE A 156 -0.17 10.48 10.40
C PHE A 156 -1.44 10.06 11.15
N GLY A 157 -1.67 8.76 11.40
CA GLY A 157 -2.65 8.26 12.36
C GLY A 157 -4.11 8.37 11.94
N ILE A 158 -4.44 8.54 10.66
CA ILE A 158 -5.83 8.66 10.19
C ILE A 158 -6.64 7.41 10.50
N SER A 159 -6.03 6.22 10.56
CA SER A 159 -6.71 4.99 10.98
C SER A 159 -7.32 5.05 12.38
N SER A 160 -6.95 6.02 13.22
CA SER A 160 -7.55 6.23 14.53
C SER A 160 -8.86 7.05 14.52
N LEU A 161 -9.17 7.68 13.42
CA LEU A 161 -10.43 8.40 13.21
C LEU A 161 -11.57 7.40 13.00
N LYS A 162 -12.81 7.81 13.32
CA LYS A 162 -14.00 6.96 13.15
C LYS A 162 -14.15 6.53 11.67
N GLY A 163 -14.18 5.23 11.43
CA GLY A 163 -14.24 4.66 10.07
C GLY A 163 -12.90 4.53 9.37
N GLY A 164 -11.80 5.09 9.92
CA GLY A 164 -10.46 4.95 9.37
C GLY A 164 -10.26 5.62 8.02
N MET A 165 -9.46 4.97 7.16
CA MET A 165 -9.16 5.35 5.79
C MET A 165 -9.46 4.17 4.88
N LEU A 166 -10.38 4.32 3.95
CA LEU A 166 -10.93 3.28 3.08
C LEU A 166 -10.38 3.47 1.67
N LEU A 167 -9.58 2.52 1.19
CA LEU A 167 -9.02 2.55 -0.17
C LEU A 167 -10.06 2.12 -1.20
N ASN A 168 -10.06 2.77 -2.34
CA ASN A 168 -10.96 2.51 -3.48
C ASN A 168 -12.42 2.34 -3.06
N HIS A 169 -12.85 3.25 -2.19
CA HIS A 169 -14.19 3.21 -1.63
C HIS A 169 -15.22 3.80 -2.61
N ARG A 170 -16.26 3.01 -2.89
CA ARG A 170 -17.38 3.45 -3.72
C ARG A 170 -18.38 4.26 -2.90
N ILE A 171 -18.77 5.42 -3.41
CA ILE A 171 -19.84 6.27 -2.90
C ILE A 171 -20.94 6.33 -3.95
N ASP A 172 -22.08 5.73 -3.67
CA ASP A 172 -23.27 5.83 -4.54
C ASP A 172 -23.96 7.18 -4.30
N PHE A 173 -24.31 7.86 -5.38
CA PHE A 173 -24.88 9.20 -5.33
C PHE A 173 -26.39 9.17 -5.05
N ASP A 174 -26.86 10.09 -4.23
CA ASP A 174 -28.28 10.37 -4.09
C ASP A 174 -28.83 11.06 -5.36
N THR A 175 -30.14 11.27 -5.41
CA THR A 175 -30.83 11.87 -6.59
C THR A 175 -30.25 13.24 -6.94
N THR A 176 -29.95 14.07 -5.96
CA THR A 176 -29.41 15.42 -6.18
C THR A 176 -27.99 15.34 -6.74
N SER A 177 -27.14 14.54 -6.13
CA SER A 177 -25.76 14.35 -6.52
C SER A 177 -25.63 13.66 -7.88
N LEU A 178 -26.55 12.74 -8.22
CA LEU A 178 -26.68 12.12 -9.54
C LEU A 178 -26.92 13.17 -10.62
N HIS A 179 -27.83 14.14 -10.38
CA HIS A 179 -28.06 15.24 -11.31
C HIS A 179 -26.83 16.16 -11.43
N MET A 180 -26.16 16.48 -10.32
CA MET A 180 -24.92 17.26 -10.32
C MET A 180 -23.78 16.55 -11.08
N ALA A 181 -23.78 15.22 -11.08
CA ALA A 181 -22.82 14.38 -11.78
C ALA A 181 -23.24 14.07 -13.24
N SER A 182 -24.24 14.75 -13.78
CA SER A 182 -24.76 14.53 -15.15
C SER A 182 -25.13 13.07 -15.43
N GLY A 183 -25.70 12.37 -14.43
CA GLY A 183 -26.16 10.98 -14.54
C GLY A 183 -25.11 9.92 -14.19
N VAL A 184 -23.90 10.29 -13.81
CA VAL A 184 -22.91 9.34 -13.24
C VAL A 184 -23.41 8.86 -11.87
N PRO A 185 -23.61 7.54 -11.66
CA PRO A 185 -24.35 7.07 -10.49
C PRO A 185 -23.50 6.94 -9.21
N TYR A 186 -22.19 6.96 -9.31
CA TYR A 186 -21.27 6.79 -8.16
C TYR A 186 -19.89 7.38 -8.46
N ALA A 187 -19.12 7.55 -7.40
CA ALA A 187 -17.67 7.76 -7.45
C ALA A 187 -16.92 6.61 -6.77
N VAL A 188 -15.70 6.35 -7.23
CA VAL A 188 -14.74 5.53 -6.49
C VAL A 188 -13.61 6.44 -6.04
N CYS A 189 -13.44 6.58 -4.74
CA CYS A 189 -12.44 7.41 -4.08
C CYS A 189 -11.14 6.64 -3.93
N ASP A 190 -9.98 7.21 -4.25
CA ASP A 190 -8.69 6.52 -4.03
C ASP A 190 -8.51 6.21 -2.55
N ALA A 191 -8.81 7.18 -1.67
CA ALA A 191 -8.83 6.92 -0.24
C ALA A 191 -9.82 7.84 0.50
N TYR A 192 -10.94 7.28 0.92
CA TYR A 192 -12.00 7.97 1.63
C TYR A 192 -11.82 7.93 3.14
N ILE A 193 -12.00 9.08 3.79
CA ILE A 193 -11.93 9.24 5.26
C ILE A 193 -13.33 9.63 5.76
N PRO A 194 -14.14 8.66 6.26
CA PRO A 194 -15.53 8.90 6.63
C PRO A 194 -15.72 9.99 7.70
N ALA A 195 -14.87 10.01 8.73
CA ALA A 195 -14.97 10.99 9.81
C ALA A 195 -14.76 12.43 9.38
N ALA A 196 -14.04 12.64 8.27
CA ALA A 196 -13.73 13.97 7.74
C ALA A 196 -14.60 14.34 6.53
N HIS A 197 -15.33 13.38 5.94
CA HIS A 197 -15.97 13.49 4.63
C HIS A 197 -14.99 13.98 3.56
N ILE A 198 -13.80 13.38 3.54
CA ILE A 198 -12.72 13.72 2.60
C ILE A 198 -12.36 12.49 1.78
N ASP A 199 -12.22 12.71 0.47
CA ASP A 199 -11.54 11.83 -0.46
C ASP A 199 -10.14 12.40 -0.71
N THR A 200 -9.09 11.58 -0.53
CA THR A 200 -7.72 11.93 -0.90
C THR A 200 -7.35 11.21 -2.17
N GLU A 201 -7.03 11.95 -3.22
CA GLU A 201 -6.68 11.42 -4.53
C GLU A 201 -5.22 11.67 -4.86
N TYR A 202 -4.57 10.69 -5.47
CA TYR A 202 -3.24 10.86 -6.00
C TYR A 202 -3.30 11.29 -7.46
N ASN A 203 -2.76 12.48 -7.75
CA ASN A 203 -2.58 12.95 -9.12
C ASN A 203 -1.11 12.76 -9.54
N GLY A 204 -0.86 11.69 -10.30
CA GLY A 204 0.39 11.47 -11.00
C GLY A 204 0.53 12.38 -12.22
N VAL A 205 1.76 12.54 -12.72
CA VAL A 205 2.00 13.28 -13.97
C VAL A 205 1.50 12.42 -15.14
N GLY A 206 0.31 12.73 -15.68
CA GLY A 206 -0.26 12.11 -16.88
C GLY A 206 -0.84 13.18 -17.78
N HIS A 207 -0.70 12.99 -19.11
CA HIS A 207 -1.39 13.85 -20.09
C HIS A 207 -2.88 13.60 -19.96
N GLU A 208 -3.60 14.60 -19.46
CA GLU A 208 -5.06 14.56 -19.35
C GLU A 208 -5.69 14.77 -20.74
N GLU A 209 -6.36 13.75 -21.23
CA GLU A 209 -7.27 13.88 -22.36
C GLU A 209 -8.52 14.65 -21.94
N GLU A 210 -9.08 15.48 -22.83
CA GLU A 210 -10.22 16.37 -22.56
C GLU A 210 -11.45 15.60 -22.03
N ASN A 211 -11.70 14.39 -22.51
CA ASN A 211 -12.78 13.52 -22.05
C ASN A 211 -12.61 13.08 -20.58
N ARG A 212 -11.37 12.88 -20.10
CA ARG A 212 -11.08 12.60 -18.69
C ARG A 212 -11.44 13.79 -17.80
N ARG A 213 -11.07 15.02 -18.21
CA ARG A 213 -11.40 16.24 -17.45
C ARG A 213 -12.89 16.43 -17.24
N ILE A 214 -13.71 16.16 -18.30
CA ILE A 214 -15.18 16.25 -18.20
C ILE A 214 -15.71 15.22 -17.21
N HIS A 215 -15.25 13.99 -17.32
CA HIS A 215 -15.70 12.90 -16.43
C HIS A 215 -15.29 13.15 -14.97
N ASP A 216 -14.06 13.61 -14.75
CA ASP A 216 -13.56 13.97 -13.42
C ASP A 216 -14.34 15.16 -12.82
N GLY A 217 -14.70 16.15 -13.67
CA GLY A 217 -15.56 17.27 -13.28
C GLY A 217 -16.96 16.82 -12.84
N GLN A 218 -17.58 15.91 -13.59
CA GLN A 218 -18.90 15.33 -13.25
C GLN A 218 -18.84 14.54 -11.94
N ARG A 219 -17.85 13.66 -11.80
CA ARG A 219 -17.60 12.89 -10.57
C ARG A 219 -17.41 13.80 -9.35
N ASN A 220 -16.57 14.84 -9.48
CA ASN A 220 -16.31 15.78 -8.41
C ASN A 220 -17.56 16.59 -8.02
N ASN A 221 -18.43 16.94 -8.96
CA ASN A 221 -19.72 17.57 -8.68
C ASN A 221 -20.65 16.64 -7.88
N GLY A 222 -20.69 15.35 -8.23
CA GLY A 222 -21.43 14.34 -7.46
C GLY A 222 -20.92 14.20 -6.03
N LEU A 223 -19.59 14.07 -5.84
CA LEU A 223 -18.96 14.02 -4.53
C LEU A 223 -19.27 15.28 -3.70
N LYS A 224 -19.19 16.45 -4.33
CA LYS A 224 -19.55 17.72 -3.67
C LYS A 224 -21.02 17.75 -3.24
N GLY A 225 -21.92 17.19 -4.04
CA GLY A 225 -23.34 17.04 -3.69
C GLY A 225 -23.52 16.16 -2.44
N MET A 226 -22.70 15.12 -2.29
CA MET A 226 -22.65 14.24 -1.11
C MET A 226 -21.93 14.88 0.09
N GLY A 227 -21.47 16.13 0.00
CA GLY A 227 -20.69 16.80 1.05
C GLY A 227 -19.28 16.29 1.20
N VAL A 228 -18.73 15.59 0.19
CA VAL A 228 -17.36 15.08 0.20
C VAL A 228 -16.42 16.10 -0.41
N THR A 229 -15.35 16.42 0.31
CA THR A 229 -14.26 17.29 -0.18
C THR A 229 -13.17 16.42 -0.80
N VAL A 230 -12.77 16.73 -2.02
CA VAL A 230 -11.65 16.06 -2.70
C VAL A 230 -10.36 16.83 -2.39
N LEU A 231 -9.36 16.13 -1.82
CA LEU A 231 -8.00 16.60 -1.61
C LEU A 231 -7.06 15.88 -2.57
N VAL A 232 -6.51 16.61 -3.51
CA VAL A 232 -5.55 16.07 -4.48
C VAL A 232 -4.14 16.17 -3.90
N ILE A 233 -3.44 15.04 -3.91
CA ILE A 233 -2.02 14.94 -3.50
C ILE A 233 -1.19 14.63 -4.74
N ASN A 234 -0.28 15.51 -5.08
CA ASN A 234 0.60 15.32 -6.23
C ASN A 234 1.91 14.60 -5.84
N ARG A 235 2.70 14.26 -6.86
CA ARG A 235 3.98 13.56 -6.71
C ARG A 235 4.95 14.27 -5.77
N ASP A 236 5.08 15.59 -5.88
CA ASP A 236 6.05 16.34 -5.07
C ASP A 236 5.60 16.40 -3.61
N GLN A 237 4.30 16.58 -3.37
CA GLN A 237 3.73 16.52 -2.03
C GLN A 237 3.91 15.14 -1.38
N MET A 238 3.86 14.05 -2.17
CA MET A 238 4.11 12.69 -1.66
C MET A 238 5.55 12.45 -1.22
N ARG A 239 6.48 13.31 -1.59
CA ARG A 239 7.89 13.30 -1.15
C ARG A 239 8.18 14.29 -0.03
N ASP A 240 7.28 15.23 0.20
CA ASP A 240 7.45 16.29 1.20
C ASP A 240 6.67 15.97 2.48
N ILE A 241 7.40 15.65 3.54
CA ILE A 241 6.81 15.39 4.86
C ILE A 241 6.06 16.62 5.41
N VAL A 242 6.48 17.84 5.08
CA VAL A 242 5.82 19.06 5.55
C VAL A 242 4.47 19.21 4.86
N ALA A 243 4.41 18.97 3.56
CA ALA A 243 3.17 18.98 2.79
C ALA A 243 2.20 17.89 3.25
N LEU A 244 2.69 16.66 3.43
CA LEU A 244 1.88 15.54 3.93
C LEU A 244 1.36 15.80 5.35
N GLU A 245 2.17 16.41 6.22
CA GLU A 245 1.72 16.80 7.57
C GLU A 245 0.63 17.86 7.52
N ALA A 246 0.75 18.87 6.66
CA ALA A 246 -0.27 19.91 6.48
C ALA A 246 -1.60 19.29 6.01
N ILE A 247 -1.56 18.37 5.05
CA ILE A 247 -2.72 17.61 4.58
C ILE A 247 -3.33 16.80 5.73
N ALA A 248 -2.53 16.04 6.46
CA ALA A 248 -3.00 15.25 7.59
C ALA A 248 -3.63 16.11 8.70
N ARG A 249 -3.05 17.29 9.00
CA ARG A 249 -3.64 18.25 9.94
C ARG A 249 -5.00 18.75 9.48
N SER A 250 -5.15 19.03 8.18
CA SER A 250 -6.44 19.43 7.60
C SER A 250 -7.49 18.32 7.76
N ILE A 251 -7.13 17.07 7.48
CA ILE A 251 -8.01 15.91 7.64
C ILE A 251 -8.42 15.73 9.11
N HIS A 252 -7.46 15.76 10.04
CA HIS A 252 -7.76 15.64 11.46
C HIS A 252 -8.68 16.78 11.95
N LYS A 253 -8.46 18.01 11.47
CA LYS A 253 -9.31 19.17 11.80
C LYS A 253 -10.73 18.98 11.26
N ALA A 254 -10.89 18.54 10.02
CA ALA A 254 -12.21 18.26 9.42
C ALA A 254 -12.95 17.15 10.17
N ALA A 255 -12.25 16.16 10.71
CA ALA A 255 -12.80 15.11 11.56
C ALA A 255 -13.07 15.57 13.03
N GLY A 256 -12.94 16.85 13.35
CA GLY A 256 -13.14 17.38 14.69
C GLY A 256 -12.00 17.14 15.68
N GLY A 257 -10.83 16.69 15.18
CA GLY A 257 -9.67 16.34 15.98
C GLY A 257 -8.46 17.25 15.75
N LEU A 258 -7.37 16.95 16.44
CA LEU A 258 -6.09 17.63 16.27
C LEU A 258 -4.96 16.61 16.17
N LEU A 259 -4.08 16.81 15.19
CA LEU A 259 -2.84 16.05 15.07
C LEU A 259 -1.84 16.56 16.12
N ARG A 260 -1.58 15.75 17.17
CA ARG A 260 -0.64 16.08 18.25
C ARG A 260 0.42 15.00 18.43
N TYR A 261 1.67 15.39 18.42
CA TYR A 261 2.78 14.50 18.74
C TYR A 261 3.12 14.57 20.24
N ARG A 262 3.36 13.41 20.86
CA ARG A 262 3.68 13.29 22.29
C ARG A 262 5.12 12.82 22.52
N TYR A 263 5.99 12.90 21.49
CA TYR A 263 7.37 12.43 21.54
C TYR A 263 8.29 13.32 20.70
N SER A 264 9.58 13.30 21.00
CA SER A 264 10.63 13.99 20.23
C SER A 264 11.05 13.17 19.00
N GLY A 265 11.78 13.80 18.07
CA GLY A 265 12.31 13.12 16.87
C GLY A 265 11.24 12.74 15.85
N VAL A 266 10.10 13.43 15.85
CA VAL A 266 8.97 13.16 14.94
C VAL A 266 9.40 13.18 13.49
N ARG A 267 10.07 14.24 13.05
CA ARG A 267 10.48 14.42 11.65
C ARG A 267 11.39 13.28 11.18
N GLN A 268 12.38 12.91 11.99
CA GLN A 268 13.29 11.80 11.67
C GLN A 268 12.54 10.47 11.48
N ARG A 269 11.54 10.20 12.34
CA ARG A 269 10.71 8.98 12.21
C ARG A 269 9.84 9.04 10.96
N GLN A 270 9.25 10.18 10.66
CA GLN A 270 8.45 10.38 9.46
C GLN A 270 9.27 10.14 8.19
N THR A 271 10.48 10.72 8.12
CA THR A 271 11.40 10.53 6.98
C THR A 271 11.82 9.05 6.87
N ALA A 272 12.20 8.41 7.96
CA ALA A 272 12.58 6.99 7.95
C ALA A 272 11.42 6.09 7.51
N TRP A 273 10.19 6.39 7.96
CA TRP A 273 8.99 5.66 7.59
C TRP A 273 8.66 5.83 6.10
N LEU A 274 8.65 7.06 5.58
CA LEU A 274 8.43 7.34 4.17
C LEU A 274 9.48 6.64 3.29
N ASN A 275 10.76 6.74 3.66
CA ASN A 275 11.83 6.09 2.92
C ASN A 275 11.68 4.56 2.90
N GLY A 276 11.21 3.96 3.99
CA GLY A 276 10.91 2.54 4.03
C GLY A 276 9.73 2.14 3.13
N LEU A 277 8.66 2.95 3.07
CA LEU A 277 7.56 2.72 2.13
C LEU A 277 8.05 2.81 0.67
N ARG A 278 8.84 3.83 0.36
CA ARG A 278 9.43 4.02 -0.98
C ARG A 278 10.35 2.87 -1.36
N ALA A 279 11.22 2.45 -0.43
CA ALA A 279 12.11 1.29 -0.64
C ALA A 279 11.30 0.00 -0.90
N GLY A 280 10.20 -0.22 -0.17
CA GLY A 280 9.28 -1.34 -0.41
C GLY A 280 8.66 -1.35 -1.81
N SER A 281 8.48 -0.16 -2.42
CA SER A 281 7.98 0.03 -3.79
C SER A 281 9.10 0.06 -4.85
N GLY A 282 10.36 -0.19 -4.49
CA GLY A 282 11.47 -0.06 -5.42
C GLY A 282 11.88 1.37 -5.76
N LEU A 283 11.45 2.36 -4.98
CA LEU A 283 11.74 3.78 -5.23
C LEU A 283 12.92 4.30 -4.40
N PRO A 284 13.67 5.30 -4.89
CA PRO A 284 14.72 5.95 -4.11
C PRO A 284 14.14 6.68 -2.91
N PRO A 285 14.95 7.00 -1.89
CA PRO A 285 14.55 7.88 -0.78
C PRO A 285 13.90 9.18 -1.25
N ALA A 286 13.05 9.77 -0.40
CA ALA A 286 12.40 11.04 -0.65
C ALA A 286 13.38 12.22 -0.50
#